data_00963d6cc611145767ab97fb2a8c4401
#
_entry.id   00963d6cc611145767ab97fb2a8c4401
#
_cell.length_a   1.000
_cell.length_b   1.000
_cell.length_c   1.000
_cell.angle_alpha   90.00
_cell.angle_beta   90.00
_cell.angle_gamma   90.00
#
_symmetry.space_group_name_H-M   'P 1'
#
loop_
_entity.id
_entity.type
_entity.pdbx_description
1 polymer ?
#
loop_
_entity_poly.entity_id
_entity_poly.type
_entity_poly.pdbx_seq_one_letter_code
_entity_poly.pdbx_strand_id
1 'polypeptide(L)'
;LLKSEVHINNVRDRFSLILGEYLRAVDPAVRTELGHQGFVMRRLVKIAENISHAKGKHAKAMLHEELRKLALPHTFQLPLSPDVICDGIDIEECRVMDSKKKPLWLVFNAIDYCDVQNSKGGDEVSDTGKLAHFKFPVLFKAGDDLRQDQLTLQLLSIMDSIWKTNGLDLQLAPYACVAT
;
A
#
# COMPACT_ATOMS: atom_id res chain seq x y z
N LEU A 1 6.76 -4.99 -9.41
CA LEU A 1 8.02 -5.54 -9.89
C LEU A 1 8.26 -5.16 -11.37
N LEU A 2 7.48 -5.67 -12.34
CA LEU A 2 7.70 -5.37 -13.77
C LEU A 2 7.76 -3.87 -14.07
N LYS A 3 6.92 -3.08 -13.42
CA LYS A 3 6.83 -1.65 -13.63
C LYS A 3 8.03 -0.87 -13.07
N SER A 4 8.65 -1.33 -12.00
CA SER A 4 9.87 -0.73 -11.45
C SER A 4 11.08 -0.98 -12.36
N GLU A 5 11.16 -2.15 -12.96
CA GLU A 5 12.28 -2.53 -13.84
C GLU A 5 12.28 -1.79 -15.18
N VAL A 6 11.13 -1.28 -15.66
CA VAL A 6 11.03 -0.48 -16.89
C VAL A 6 11.88 0.80 -16.85
N HIS A 7 12.23 1.29 -15.68
CA HIS A 7 13.08 2.48 -15.51
C HIS A 7 14.59 2.19 -15.61
N ILE A 8 15.00 0.93 -15.61
CA ILE A 8 16.41 0.51 -15.71
C ILE A 8 16.79 0.35 -17.16
N ASN A 9 17.70 1.19 -17.67
CA ASN A 9 18.02 1.32 -19.09
C ASN A 9 18.39 0.00 -19.79
N ASN A 10 19.19 -0.86 -19.16
CA ASN A 10 19.67 -2.10 -19.76
C ASN A 10 18.63 -3.24 -19.82
N VAL A 11 17.51 -3.11 -19.13
CA VAL A 11 16.44 -4.13 -19.13
C VAL A 11 15.08 -3.57 -19.53
N ARG A 12 15.01 -2.27 -19.77
CA ARG A 12 13.78 -1.53 -20.11
C ARG A 12 12.93 -2.21 -21.17
N ASP A 13 13.52 -2.51 -22.32
CA ASP A 13 12.78 -3.02 -23.47
C ASP A 13 12.17 -4.39 -23.18
N ARG A 14 12.93 -5.26 -22.51
CA ARG A 14 12.47 -6.58 -22.09
C ARG A 14 11.30 -6.48 -21.11
N PHE A 15 11.46 -5.69 -20.06
CA PHE A 15 10.39 -5.55 -19.04
C PHE A 15 9.18 -4.77 -19.55
N SER A 16 9.38 -3.81 -20.46
CA SER A 16 8.27 -3.11 -21.14
C SER A 16 7.44 -4.05 -21.99
N LEU A 17 8.10 -4.96 -22.72
CA LEU A 17 7.41 -5.97 -23.52
C LEU A 17 6.60 -6.92 -22.65
N ILE A 18 7.23 -7.48 -21.60
CA ILE A 18 6.57 -8.38 -20.65
C ILE A 18 5.37 -7.69 -19.98
N LEU A 19 5.55 -6.44 -19.51
CA LEU A 19 4.47 -5.66 -18.92
C LEU A 19 3.33 -5.41 -19.91
N GLY A 20 3.67 -5.08 -21.17
CA GLY A 20 2.70 -4.88 -22.23
C GLY A 20 1.87 -6.13 -22.50
N GLU A 21 2.50 -7.30 -22.63
CA GLU A 21 1.81 -8.59 -22.82
C GLU A 21 0.97 -8.98 -21.60
N TYR A 22 1.50 -8.80 -20.40
CA TYR A 22 0.75 -9.02 -19.17
C TYR A 22 -0.53 -8.17 -19.13
N LEU A 23 -0.41 -6.86 -19.40
CA LEU A 23 -1.57 -5.95 -19.39
C LEU A 23 -2.58 -6.24 -20.52
N ARG A 24 -2.16 -6.88 -21.61
CA ARG A 24 -3.08 -7.36 -22.66
C ARG A 24 -3.82 -8.63 -22.22
N ALA A 25 -3.14 -9.52 -21.51
CA ALA A 25 -3.67 -10.81 -21.10
C ALA A 25 -4.62 -10.75 -19.91
N VAL A 26 -4.45 -9.77 -19.01
CA VAL A 26 -5.31 -9.65 -17.82
C VAL A 26 -6.70 -9.12 -18.18
N ASP A 27 -7.66 -9.49 -17.34
CA ASP A 27 -9.05 -9.00 -17.44
C ASP A 27 -9.09 -7.45 -17.43
N PRO A 28 -10.00 -6.83 -18.20
CA PRO A 28 -10.17 -5.38 -18.23
C PRO A 28 -10.41 -4.75 -16.85
N ALA A 29 -11.13 -5.43 -15.95
CA ALA A 29 -11.36 -4.96 -14.58
C ALA A 29 -10.04 -4.93 -13.80
N VAL A 30 -9.26 -5.99 -13.84
CA VAL A 30 -7.91 -6.05 -13.22
C VAL A 30 -6.99 -4.97 -13.78
N ARG A 31 -7.04 -4.72 -15.08
CA ARG A 31 -6.25 -3.66 -15.73
C ARG A 31 -6.64 -2.28 -15.19
N THR A 32 -7.92 -2.02 -14.99
CA THR A 32 -8.43 -0.78 -14.42
C THR A 32 -7.92 -0.59 -12.99
N GLU A 33 -8.01 -1.64 -12.15
CA GLU A 33 -7.51 -1.61 -10.77
C GLU A 33 -6.00 -1.35 -10.69
N LEU A 34 -5.21 -2.02 -11.54
CA LEU A 34 -3.77 -1.74 -11.66
C LEU A 34 -3.49 -0.29 -12.13
N GLY A 35 -4.38 0.27 -12.94
CA GLY A 35 -4.37 1.67 -13.35
C GLY A 35 -4.58 2.61 -12.17
N HIS A 36 -5.62 2.37 -11.36
CA HIS A 36 -5.92 3.11 -10.13
C HIS A 36 -4.77 3.03 -9.14
N GLN A 37 -4.29 1.82 -8.86
CA GLN A 37 -3.12 1.60 -7.98
C GLN A 37 -1.90 2.42 -8.45
N GLY A 38 -1.56 2.33 -9.73
CA GLY A 38 -0.45 3.08 -10.29
C GLY A 38 -0.66 4.59 -10.29
N PHE A 39 -1.89 5.06 -10.42
CA PHE A 39 -2.23 6.48 -10.30
C PHE A 39 -1.99 6.97 -8.87
N VAL A 40 -2.54 6.29 -7.87
CA VAL A 40 -2.37 6.63 -6.45
C VAL A 40 -0.90 6.68 -6.07
N MET A 41 -0.12 5.64 -6.43
CA MET A 41 1.31 5.58 -6.12
C MET A 41 2.10 6.76 -6.72
N ARG A 42 1.86 7.10 -7.99
CA ARG A 42 2.53 8.26 -8.62
C ARG A 42 2.20 9.57 -7.93
N ARG A 43 0.95 9.74 -7.49
CA ARG A 43 0.54 10.96 -6.77
C ARG A 43 1.19 11.04 -5.40
N LEU A 44 1.29 9.94 -4.67
CA LEU A 44 1.96 9.87 -3.37
C LEU A 44 3.47 10.16 -3.49
N VAL A 45 4.14 9.62 -4.52
CA VAL A 45 5.55 9.96 -4.80
C VAL A 45 5.71 11.47 -4.98
N LYS A 46 4.88 12.10 -5.81
CA LYS A 46 4.96 13.53 -6.06
C LYS A 46 4.70 14.37 -4.78
N ILE A 47 3.75 13.95 -3.95
CA ILE A 47 3.49 14.59 -2.65
C ILE A 47 4.73 14.46 -1.74
N ALA A 48 5.32 13.27 -1.64
CA ALA A 48 6.51 13.05 -0.83
C ALA A 48 7.71 13.88 -1.31
N GLU A 49 7.91 14.01 -2.61
CA GLU A 49 8.93 14.86 -3.21
C GLU A 49 8.73 16.34 -2.84
N ASN A 50 7.50 16.86 -2.96
CA ASN A 50 7.16 18.24 -2.58
C ASN A 50 7.44 18.52 -1.11
N ILE A 51 7.18 17.53 -0.22
CA ILE A 51 7.35 17.68 1.23
C ILE A 51 8.81 17.47 1.65
N SER A 52 9.64 16.83 0.85
CA SER A 52 11.03 16.49 1.21
C SER A 52 11.84 17.68 1.71
N HIS A 53 11.58 18.87 1.21
CA HIS A 53 12.26 20.12 1.57
C HIS A 53 11.58 20.92 2.69
N ALA A 54 10.34 20.57 3.07
CA ALA A 54 9.61 21.28 4.13
C ALA A 54 10.15 20.94 5.52
N LYS A 55 10.00 21.82 6.52
CA LYS A 55 10.52 21.64 7.88
C LYS A 55 9.41 21.74 8.93
N GLY A 56 9.48 20.88 9.96
CA GLY A 56 8.68 20.96 11.17
C GLY A 56 7.16 20.97 10.90
N LYS A 57 6.44 21.82 11.63
CA LYS A 57 4.96 21.93 11.52
C LYS A 57 4.47 22.32 10.13
N HIS A 58 5.28 23.00 9.33
CA HIS A 58 4.94 23.34 7.95
C HIS A 58 4.82 22.09 7.06
N ALA A 59 5.63 21.06 7.29
CA ALA A 59 5.56 19.81 6.54
C ALA A 59 4.21 19.08 6.72
N LYS A 60 3.66 19.07 7.95
CA LYS A 60 2.34 18.48 8.21
C LYS A 60 1.24 19.25 7.49
N ALA A 61 1.25 20.57 7.57
CA ALA A 61 0.25 21.41 6.91
C ALA A 61 0.28 21.24 5.38
N MET A 62 1.49 21.20 4.79
CA MET A 62 1.66 20.91 3.36
C MET A 62 1.14 19.53 2.98
N LEU A 63 1.44 18.49 3.79
CA LEU A 63 0.92 17.14 3.55
C LEU A 63 -0.60 17.16 3.48
N HIS A 64 -1.26 17.72 4.49
CA HIS A 64 -2.72 17.81 4.56
C HIS A 64 -3.31 18.59 3.38
N GLU A 65 -2.68 19.69 2.97
CA GLU A 65 -3.11 20.47 1.81
C GLU A 65 -3.00 19.66 0.51
N GLU A 66 -1.88 18.99 0.28
CA GLU A 66 -1.66 18.15 -0.91
C GLU A 66 -2.62 16.95 -0.94
N LEU A 67 -2.87 16.32 0.22
CA LEU A 67 -3.82 15.21 0.32
C LEU A 67 -5.28 15.66 0.06
N ARG A 68 -5.68 16.86 0.50
CA ARG A 68 -7.02 17.41 0.17
C ARG A 68 -7.22 17.69 -1.31
N LYS A 69 -6.13 18.01 -2.03
CA LYS A 69 -6.16 18.21 -3.50
C LYS A 69 -6.11 16.90 -4.27
N LEU A 70 -5.87 15.78 -3.59
CA LEU A 70 -5.71 14.49 -4.22
C LEU A 70 -7.07 13.92 -4.64
N ALA A 71 -7.33 13.92 -5.94
CA ALA A 71 -8.49 13.25 -6.53
C ALA A 71 -8.22 11.74 -6.56
N LEU A 72 -8.60 11.03 -5.51
CA LEU A 72 -8.53 9.57 -5.46
C LEU A 72 -9.62 8.93 -6.31
N PRO A 73 -9.37 7.73 -6.89
CA PRO A 73 -10.43 6.88 -7.41
C PRO A 73 -11.45 6.57 -6.30
N HIS A 74 -12.68 6.24 -6.67
CA HIS A 74 -13.73 5.91 -5.71
C HIS A 74 -13.31 4.73 -4.82
N THR A 75 -12.69 3.73 -5.44
CA THR A 75 -12.02 2.61 -4.76
C THR A 75 -10.69 2.34 -5.44
N PHE A 76 -9.73 1.85 -4.66
CA PHE A 76 -8.42 1.46 -5.15
C PHE A 76 -7.75 0.49 -4.18
N GLN A 77 -6.79 -0.26 -4.69
CA GLN A 77 -5.93 -1.15 -3.90
C GLN A 77 -4.52 -0.58 -3.79
N LEU A 78 -3.81 -0.94 -2.75
CA LEU A 78 -2.39 -0.60 -2.59
C LEU A 78 -1.51 -1.80 -2.92
N PRO A 79 -0.29 -1.60 -3.46
CA PRO A 79 0.63 -2.71 -3.76
C PRO A 79 0.98 -3.55 -2.54
N LEU A 80 0.89 -2.96 -1.35
CA LEU A 80 1.23 -3.61 -0.09
C LEU A 80 0.25 -4.74 0.29
N SER A 81 -1.03 -4.56 -0.03
CA SER A 81 -2.08 -5.53 0.27
C SER A 81 -3.16 -5.45 -0.80
N PRO A 82 -3.06 -6.24 -1.87
CA PRO A 82 -4.02 -6.20 -2.98
C PRO A 82 -5.42 -6.69 -2.59
N ASP A 83 -5.54 -7.41 -1.47
CA ASP A 83 -6.84 -7.88 -0.95
C ASP A 83 -7.60 -6.79 -0.18
N VAL A 84 -6.93 -5.69 0.17
CA VAL A 84 -7.52 -4.57 0.89
C VAL A 84 -7.99 -3.51 -0.09
N ILE A 85 -9.29 -3.24 -0.10
CA ILE A 85 -9.89 -2.18 -0.90
C ILE A 85 -9.97 -0.91 -0.06
N CYS A 86 -9.36 0.16 -0.54
CA CYS A 86 -9.42 1.48 0.08
C CYS A 86 -10.45 2.35 -0.65
N ASP A 87 -11.20 3.17 0.10
CA ASP A 87 -12.17 4.13 -0.41
C ASP A 87 -11.86 5.59 -0.04
N GLY A 88 -10.73 5.82 0.62
CA GLY A 88 -10.30 7.15 0.99
C GLY A 88 -9.05 7.18 1.84
N ILE A 89 -8.74 8.38 2.36
CA ILE A 89 -7.62 8.64 3.25
C ILE A 89 -8.06 9.53 4.41
N ASP A 90 -7.67 9.17 5.63
CA ASP A 90 -7.88 9.99 6.81
C ASP A 90 -6.76 11.02 6.93
N ILE A 91 -7.02 12.20 6.40
CA ILE A 91 -6.02 13.26 6.30
C ILE A 91 -5.53 13.72 7.67
N GLU A 92 -6.42 13.76 8.66
CA GLU A 92 -6.08 14.29 9.99
C GLU A 92 -5.14 13.34 10.77
N GLU A 93 -5.22 12.05 10.51
CA GLU A 93 -4.31 11.05 11.07
C GLU A 93 -2.98 10.94 10.30
N CYS A 94 -2.90 11.52 9.09
CA CYS A 94 -1.68 11.52 8.30
C CYS A 94 -0.64 12.48 8.87
N ARG A 95 0.64 12.07 8.81
CA ARG A 95 1.76 12.88 9.31
C ARG A 95 3.05 12.61 8.57
N VAL A 96 3.96 13.57 8.63
CA VAL A 96 5.35 13.42 8.17
C VAL A 96 6.20 12.94 9.34
N MET A 97 6.93 11.86 9.15
CA MET A 97 7.81 11.32 10.19
C MET A 97 9.09 12.16 10.29
N ASP A 98 9.57 12.35 11.52
CA ASP A 98 10.79 13.11 11.78
C ASP A 98 12.02 12.22 11.54
N SER A 99 12.45 12.18 10.28
CA SER A 99 13.67 11.49 9.88
C SER A 99 14.30 12.20 8.67
N LYS A 100 15.54 11.86 8.34
CA LYS A 100 16.28 12.43 7.21
C LYS A 100 15.53 12.28 5.87
N LYS A 101 14.83 11.17 5.68
CA LYS A 101 14.06 10.83 4.44
C LYS A 101 12.59 11.26 4.50
N LYS A 102 12.12 11.76 5.65
CA LYS A 102 10.75 12.23 5.88
C LYS A 102 9.68 11.28 5.35
N PRO A 103 9.63 10.03 5.80
CA PRO A 103 8.58 9.13 5.40
C PRO A 103 7.20 9.69 5.74
N LEU A 104 6.22 9.38 4.95
CA LEU A 104 4.84 9.76 5.20
C LEU A 104 4.12 8.61 5.93
N TRP A 105 3.56 8.90 7.09
CA TRP A 105 2.58 8.06 7.74
C TRP A 105 1.22 8.39 7.17
N LEU A 106 0.66 7.49 6.39
CA LEU A 106 -0.61 7.64 5.71
C LEU A 106 -1.62 6.66 6.31
N VAL A 107 -2.85 7.10 6.55
CA VAL A 107 -3.92 6.27 7.07
C VAL A 107 -5.05 6.23 6.05
N PHE A 108 -5.24 5.08 5.42
CA PHE A 108 -6.31 4.87 4.46
C PHE A 108 -7.56 4.35 5.17
N ASN A 109 -8.73 4.73 4.65
CA ASN A 109 -9.98 4.08 4.99
C ASN A 109 -10.10 2.86 4.10
N ALA A 110 -10.33 1.70 4.69
CA ALA A 110 -10.40 0.42 4.00
C ALA A 110 -11.72 -0.29 4.30
N ILE A 111 -12.14 -1.12 3.37
CA ILE A 111 -13.38 -1.89 3.41
C ILE A 111 -13.01 -3.36 3.55
N ASP A 112 -13.57 -4.04 4.55
CA ASP A 112 -13.45 -5.47 4.69
C ASP A 112 -14.65 -6.17 4.04
N TYR A 113 -14.34 -7.04 3.08
CA TYR A 113 -15.33 -7.89 2.40
C TYR A 113 -15.46 -9.28 3.04
N CYS A 114 -14.70 -9.59 4.09
CA CYS A 114 -14.62 -10.96 4.64
C CYS A 114 -15.86 -11.39 5.41
N ASP A 115 -16.73 -10.47 5.82
CA ASP A 115 -17.93 -10.81 6.61
C ASP A 115 -19.11 -11.37 5.80
N VAL A 116 -19.07 -11.33 4.47
CA VAL A 116 -20.19 -11.80 3.63
C VAL A 116 -20.17 -13.34 3.44
N GLN A 117 -19.06 -14.02 3.66
CA GLN A 117 -18.95 -15.46 3.38
C GLN A 117 -19.02 -16.38 4.60
N ASN A 118 -18.97 -15.88 5.83
CA ASN A 118 -18.96 -16.70 7.05
C ASN A 118 -20.32 -16.82 7.77
N SER A 119 -21.39 -16.27 7.25
CA SER A 119 -22.76 -16.48 7.77
C SER A 119 -23.36 -17.77 7.22
N LYS A 120 -22.70 -18.93 7.41
CA LYS A 120 -23.33 -20.25 7.25
C LYS A 120 -23.95 -20.67 8.57
N GLY A 121 -25.14 -20.22 8.85
CA GLY A 121 -25.95 -20.67 9.97
C GLY A 121 -27.29 -19.97 9.94
N GLY A 122 -28.31 -20.66 9.49
CA GLY A 122 -29.69 -20.34 9.23
C GLY A 122 -30.32 -19.17 9.98
N ASP A 123 -31.29 -18.63 9.25
CA ASP A 123 -32.36 -17.73 9.59
C ASP A 123 -32.13 -16.23 9.39
N GLU A 124 -32.98 -15.74 8.47
CA GLU A 124 -33.32 -14.35 8.14
C GLU A 124 -32.26 -13.52 7.44
N VAL A 125 -32.47 -13.43 6.11
CA VAL A 125 -31.89 -12.42 5.23
C VAL A 125 -32.33 -11.01 5.69
N SER A 126 -31.55 -10.38 6.54
CA SER A 126 -31.56 -8.95 6.67
C SER A 126 -30.56 -8.38 5.66
N ASP A 127 -31.09 -7.87 4.57
CA ASP A 127 -30.43 -7.18 3.47
C ASP A 127 -29.80 -5.86 3.95
N THR A 128 -28.68 -5.94 4.64
CA THR A 128 -27.67 -4.87 4.79
C THR A 128 -26.37 -5.49 5.28
N GLY A 129 -25.60 -6.05 4.35
CA GLY A 129 -24.20 -6.37 4.63
C GLY A 129 -23.50 -5.08 5.07
N LYS A 130 -23.35 -4.88 6.36
CA LYS A 130 -22.53 -3.78 6.89
C LYS A 130 -21.10 -4.07 6.48
N LEU A 131 -20.64 -3.37 5.44
CA LEU A 131 -19.23 -3.27 5.13
C LEU A 131 -18.52 -2.72 6.37
N ALA A 132 -17.65 -3.52 6.96
CA ALA A 132 -16.84 -3.06 8.07
C ALA A 132 -15.73 -2.15 7.52
N HIS A 133 -15.71 -0.91 7.98
CA HIS A 133 -14.62 0.01 7.65
C HIS A 133 -13.56 -0.09 8.74
N PHE A 134 -12.30 -0.13 8.32
CA PHE A 134 -11.16 -0.10 9.23
C PHE A 134 -10.08 0.86 8.73
N LYS A 135 -9.17 1.25 9.63
CA LYS A 135 -8.02 2.08 9.29
C LYS A 135 -6.86 1.22 8.85
N PHE A 136 -6.30 1.52 7.68
CA PHE A 136 -5.16 0.83 7.12
C PHE A 136 -3.94 1.77 7.08
N PRO A 137 -3.07 1.73 8.11
CA PRO A 137 -1.89 2.59 8.18
C PRO A 137 -0.76 2.07 7.28
N VAL A 138 -0.13 2.99 6.56
CA VAL A 138 0.99 2.70 5.65
C VAL A 138 2.12 3.70 5.88
N LEU A 139 3.34 3.19 6.05
CA LEU A 139 4.54 4.01 6.02
C LEU A 139 5.06 4.09 4.58
N PHE A 140 4.95 5.26 3.97
CA PHE A 140 5.35 5.50 2.59
C PHE A 140 6.70 6.22 2.54
N LYS A 141 7.67 5.63 1.85
CA LYS A 141 9.00 6.23 1.61
C LYS A 141 9.18 6.45 0.10
N ALA A 142 9.49 7.67 -0.31
CA ALA A 142 9.87 7.99 -1.68
C ALA A 142 11.38 8.16 -1.81
N GLY A 143 11.96 7.63 -2.89
CA GLY A 143 13.39 7.76 -3.18
C GLY A 143 14.30 6.99 -2.21
N ASP A 144 13.80 5.92 -1.59
CA ASP A 144 14.55 5.01 -0.73
C ASP A 144 14.56 3.59 -1.33
N ASP A 145 15.67 2.89 -1.18
CA ASP A 145 15.78 1.50 -1.63
C ASP A 145 15.31 0.55 -0.52
N LEU A 146 14.08 0.09 -0.62
CA LEU A 146 13.46 -0.78 0.37
C LEU A 146 13.80 -2.28 0.20
N ARG A 147 14.67 -2.66 -0.74
CA ARG A 147 15.00 -4.08 -0.98
C ARG A 147 15.73 -4.70 0.22
N GLN A 148 16.56 -3.91 0.93
CA GLN A 148 17.22 -4.37 2.15
C GLN A 148 16.23 -4.54 3.30
N ASP A 149 15.30 -3.59 3.48
CA ASP A 149 14.22 -3.70 4.47
C ASP A 149 13.38 -4.95 4.19
N GLN A 150 13.02 -5.18 2.93
CA GLN A 150 12.24 -6.32 2.48
C GLN A 150 12.93 -7.65 2.79
N LEU A 151 14.23 -7.76 2.48
CA LEU A 151 15.02 -8.96 2.79
C LEU A 151 15.10 -9.20 4.30
N THR A 152 15.37 -8.15 5.08
CA THR A 152 15.46 -8.25 6.54
C THR A 152 14.14 -8.74 7.14
N LEU A 153 13.00 -8.19 6.69
CA LEU A 153 11.67 -8.61 7.16
C LEU A 153 11.34 -10.05 6.77
N GLN A 154 11.77 -10.51 5.59
CA GLN A 154 11.63 -11.90 5.19
C GLN A 154 12.44 -12.83 6.11
N LEU A 155 13.68 -12.48 6.42
CA LEU A 155 14.51 -13.25 7.36
C LEU A 155 13.88 -13.31 8.76
N LEU A 156 13.38 -12.18 9.27
CA LEU A 156 12.69 -12.12 10.55
C LEU A 156 11.43 -13.01 10.55
N SER A 157 10.66 -13.04 9.47
CA SER A 157 9.49 -13.90 9.33
C SER A 157 9.85 -15.39 9.34
N ILE A 158 10.97 -15.76 8.69
CA ILE A 158 11.48 -17.14 8.70
C ILE A 158 11.94 -17.52 10.11
N MET A 159 12.68 -16.65 10.80
CA MET A 159 13.14 -16.88 12.18
C MET A 159 11.97 -17.06 13.14
N ASP A 160 10.95 -16.20 13.05
CA ASP A 160 9.72 -16.30 13.85
C ASP A 160 9.01 -17.63 13.63
N SER A 161 8.87 -18.05 12.37
CA SER A 161 8.28 -19.34 12.03
C SER A 161 9.05 -20.52 12.62
N ILE A 162 10.38 -20.50 12.50
CA ILE A 162 11.23 -21.56 13.07
C ILE A 162 11.10 -21.61 14.60
N TRP A 163 11.14 -20.46 15.27
CA TRP A 163 11.00 -20.40 16.74
C TRP A 163 9.63 -20.90 17.20
N LYS A 164 8.55 -20.47 16.58
CA LYS A 164 7.20 -20.93 16.89
C LYS A 164 7.03 -22.44 16.69
N THR A 165 7.62 -22.99 15.64
CA THR A 165 7.62 -24.45 15.39
C THR A 165 8.34 -25.22 16.51
N ASN A 166 9.33 -24.61 17.17
CA ASN A 166 10.05 -25.18 18.29
C ASN A 166 9.50 -24.78 19.67
N GLY A 167 8.28 -24.24 19.70
CA GLY A 167 7.58 -23.88 20.95
C GLY A 167 8.04 -22.56 21.57
N LEU A 168 8.79 -21.74 20.86
CA LEU A 168 9.30 -20.47 21.34
C LEU A 168 8.62 -19.30 20.60
N ASP A 169 7.67 -18.63 21.23
CA ASP A 169 7.05 -17.43 20.70
C ASP A 169 7.68 -16.17 21.31
N LEU A 170 8.53 -15.50 20.55
CA LEU A 170 9.18 -14.24 20.95
C LEU A 170 8.34 -13.00 20.57
N GLN A 171 7.10 -13.20 20.14
CA GLN A 171 6.16 -12.15 19.75
C GLN A 171 6.73 -11.17 18.69
N LEU A 172 7.51 -11.69 17.75
CA LEU A 172 7.92 -10.88 16.61
C LEU A 172 6.71 -10.46 15.78
N ALA A 173 6.69 -9.22 15.37
CA ALA A 173 5.63 -8.66 14.53
C ALA A 173 6.24 -8.12 13.21
N PRO A 174 6.71 -8.99 12.31
CA PRO A 174 7.19 -8.55 11.00
C PRO A 174 6.04 -7.94 10.20
N TYR A 175 6.24 -6.73 9.72
CA TYR A 175 5.26 -6.05 8.87
C TYR A 175 5.55 -6.29 7.40
N ALA A 176 4.53 -6.12 6.55
CA ALA A 176 4.71 -6.23 5.10
C ALA A 176 5.48 -5.03 4.55
N CYS A 177 6.37 -5.28 3.60
CA CYS A 177 7.14 -4.25 2.91
C CYS A 177 7.18 -4.56 1.41
N VAL A 178 6.88 -3.56 0.58
CA VAL A 178 6.93 -3.68 -0.88
C VAL A 178 7.76 -2.54 -1.46
N ALA A 179 8.80 -2.89 -2.20
CA ALA A 179 9.53 -1.96 -3.05
C ALA A 179 8.81 -1.80 -4.39
N THR A 180 8.43 -0.57 -4.76
CA THR A 180 7.67 -0.27 -6.00
C THR A 180 8.42 0.67 -6.91
#